data_f2dac52026ba434ae828bb0a7995718b
#
_entry.id   f2dac52026ba434ae828bb0a7995718b
#
_cell.length_a   1.000
_cell.length_b   1.000
_cell.length_c   1.000
_cell.angle_alpha   90.00
_cell.angle_beta   90.00
_cell.angle_gamma   90.00
#
_symmetry.space_group_name_H-M   'P 1'
#
loop_
_entity.id
_entity.type
_entity.pdbx_description
1 polymer ?
#
loop_
_entity_poly.entity_id
_entity_poly.type
_entity_poly.pdbx_seq_one_letter_code
_entity_poly.pdbx_strand_id
1 'polypeptide(L)'
;MSEEAAIKLRPRKPRFVRDESKSWSSAFKGLMRIARMTSSRKPSSGATSAARPRKPHKQRCAIRVTYSPNQVRGQWAAHGRYIARESANSEGVGFTAEQVNVAIAAAIGDWQNAGDPRMFKMIVSPEFGERLDLKRHTRDLMTRLGRELNVELEWVAVAHFNTGHPHVHVAMRGITAFGNIRIPRDVIKHSIRNHAEDLCTEQLGFRTVGDAIESGRREINALNVTNLDRELARKMSPTSAEWGSIQTPEPTGSELQLIKASQLQARLGVLAKLGLAQPNTGGHWNLRTDFHQKLRALQTENDRQRSRAINVTSTLDRKNAEQSRPR
;
A
#
# COMPACT_ATOMS: atom_id res chain seq x y z
N MET A 1 -15.04 -56.02 30.06
CA MET A 1 -16.02 -55.01 29.64
C MET A 1 -15.42 -53.65 29.97
N SER A 2 -14.79 -53.02 29.01
CA SER A 2 -14.19 -51.69 29.13
C SER A 2 -14.78 -50.80 28.08
N GLU A 3 -15.52 -49.79 28.51
CA GLU A 3 -16.24 -48.81 27.74
C GLU A 3 -15.25 -47.78 27.13
N GLU A 4 -15.10 -47.81 25.83
CA GLU A 4 -14.34 -46.80 25.05
C GLU A 4 -15.12 -45.49 25.02
N ALA A 5 -14.61 -44.48 25.66
CA ALA A 5 -15.14 -43.12 25.62
C ALA A 5 -14.83 -42.48 24.25
N ALA A 6 -15.79 -42.43 23.36
CA ALA A 6 -15.73 -41.74 22.10
C ALA A 6 -15.66 -40.20 22.31
N ILE A 7 -14.51 -39.60 22.02
CA ILE A 7 -14.32 -38.13 22.02
C ILE A 7 -15.07 -37.55 20.82
N LYS A 8 -16.23 -36.92 21.06
CA LYS A 8 -16.98 -36.14 20.06
C LYS A 8 -16.21 -34.85 19.74
N LEU A 9 -15.44 -34.83 18.66
CA LEU A 9 -14.87 -33.64 18.07
C LEU A 9 -16.00 -32.78 17.49
N ARG A 10 -16.27 -31.62 18.10
CA ARG A 10 -17.19 -30.63 17.53
C ARG A 10 -16.57 -30.07 16.24
N PRO A 11 -17.32 -30.03 15.10
CA PRO A 11 -16.83 -29.42 13.89
C PRO A 11 -16.59 -27.92 14.13
N ARG A 12 -15.37 -27.45 13.91
CA ARG A 12 -15.06 -26.03 13.91
C ARG A 12 -15.85 -25.36 12.79
N LYS A 13 -16.67 -24.37 13.11
CA LYS A 13 -17.35 -23.51 12.14
C LYS A 13 -16.34 -23.00 11.11
N PRO A 14 -16.64 -23.04 9.81
CA PRO A 14 -15.74 -22.48 8.81
C PRO A 14 -15.53 -21.01 9.11
N ARG A 15 -14.28 -20.60 9.33
CA ARG A 15 -13.91 -19.18 9.40
C ARG A 15 -14.32 -18.57 8.08
N PHE A 16 -15.17 -17.57 8.13
CA PHE A 16 -15.58 -16.75 7.01
C PHE A 16 -14.39 -16.50 6.06
N VAL A 17 -14.56 -16.86 4.78
CA VAL A 17 -13.66 -16.47 3.70
C VAL A 17 -13.66 -14.93 3.70
N ARG A 18 -12.59 -14.36 4.18
CA ARG A 18 -12.41 -12.90 4.20
C ARG A 18 -12.34 -12.45 2.75
N ASP A 19 -13.34 -11.68 2.33
CA ASP A 19 -13.37 -11.03 1.01
C ASP A 19 -12.02 -10.37 0.72
N GLU A 20 -11.24 -10.97 -0.17
CA GLU A 20 -9.86 -10.55 -0.46
C GLU A 20 -9.81 -9.15 -1.08
N SER A 21 -10.88 -8.71 -1.75
CA SER A 21 -10.98 -7.34 -2.28
C SER A 21 -10.90 -6.29 -1.17
N LYS A 22 -11.46 -6.60 0.01
CA LYS A 22 -11.37 -5.74 1.21
C LYS A 22 -9.99 -5.78 1.87
N SER A 23 -9.27 -6.89 1.72
CA SER A 23 -7.92 -7.07 2.29
C SER A 23 -6.90 -6.18 1.60
N TRP A 24 -6.99 -5.99 0.27
CA TRP A 24 -5.99 -5.25 -0.51
C TRP A 24 -6.11 -3.74 -0.36
N SER A 25 -7.32 -3.20 -0.35
CA SER A 25 -7.53 -1.77 -0.10
C SER A 25 -7.16 -1.36 1.32
N SER A 26 -7.45 -2.21 2.32
CA SER A 26 -7.02 -1.99 3.70
C SER A 26 -5.50 -2.15 3.87
N ALA A 27 -4.88 -2.95 2.99
CA ALA A 27 -3.45 -3.19 2.95
C ALA A 27 -2.65 -1.98 2.53
N PHE A 28 -3.11 -1.29 1.49
CA PHE A 28 -2.50 -0.05 1.03
C PHE A 28 -2.49 1.02 2.14
N LYS A 29 -3.51 1.03 3.01
CA LYS A 29 -3.59 1.89 4.21
C LYS A 29 -2.51 1.59 5.25
N GLY A 30 -2.21 0.31 5.47
CA GLY A 30 -1.15 -0.12 6.39
C GLY A 30 0.24 0.22 5.89
N LEU A 31 0.45 0.18 4.57
CA LEU A 31 1.73 0.40 3.92
C LEU A 31 2.30 1.80 4.15
N MET A 32 1.46 2.82 3.97
CA MET A 32 1.85 4.22 4.23
C MET A 32 2.15 4.49 5.72
N ARG A 33 1.62 3.65 6.62
CA ARG A 33 1.82 3.78 8.08
C ARG A 33 3.19 3.24 8.53
N ILE A 34 3.73 2.22 7.87
CA ILE A 34 4.97 1.56 8.30
C ILE A 34 6.22 2.30 7.80
N ALA A 35 6.17 2.94 6.63
CA ALA A 35 7.29 3.73 6.09
C ALA A 35 7.71 4.93 6.98
N ARG A 36 6.99 5.19 8.07
CA ARG A 36 7.12 6.38 8.92
C ARG A 36 7.64 6.15 10.32
N MET A 37 7.79 4.90 10.76
CA MET A 37 8.16 4.62 12.18
C MET A 37 9.66 4.65 12.49
N THR A 38 10.52 5.05 11.55
CA THR A 38 11.98 4.98 11.76
C THR A 38 12.69 6.32 11.95
N SER A 39 11.99 7.42 12.27
CA SER A 39 12.67 8.69 12.51
C SER A 39 12.20 9.47 13.74
N SER A 40 12.13 8.83 14.91
CA SER A 40 11.99 9.56 16.17
C SER A 40 13.08 9.19 17.16
N ARG A 41 14.26 9.78 17.00
CA ARG A 41 15.17 10.01 18.12
C ARG A 41 14.91 11.42 18.63
N LYS A 42 14.57 11.55 19.93
CA LYS A 42 14.46 12.81 20.65
C LYS A 42 15.80 13.58 20.58
N PRO A 43 15.80 14.89 20.36
CA PRO A 43 17.00 15.68 20.50
C PRO A 43 17.31 15.88 21.99
N SER A 44 18.49 15.48 22.42
CA SER A 44 19.06 15.93 23.70
C SER A 44 19.56 17.37 23.54
N SER A 45 19.25 18.21 24.52
CA SER A 45 19.64 19.59 24.64
C SER A 45 21.15 19.75 24.81
N GLY A 46 21.72 20.74 24.10
CA GLY A 46 22.96 21.46 24.43
C GLY A 46 24.18 21.07 23.61
N ALA A 47 24.43 21.87 22.59
CA ALA A 47 25.73 22.43 22.17
C ALA A 47 25.59 23.03 20.77
N THR A 48 26.03 24.26 20.56
CA THR A 48 26.25 24.88 19.26
C THR A 48 27.37 24.14 18.54
N SER A 49 27.00 23.12 17.79
CA SER A 49 27.90 22.35 16.94
C SER A 49 27.55 22.69 15.49
N ALA A 50 28.58 23.07 14.73
CA ALA A 50 28.48 23.20 13.28
C ALA A 50 27.65 22.07 12.68
N ALA A 51 26.60 22.44 11.94
CA ALA A 51 25.61 21.50 11.43
C ALA A 51 26.30 20.35 10.68
N ARG A 52 26.39 19.17 11.26
CA ARG A 52 26.84 17.96 10.54
C ARG A 52 26.02 17.83 9.28
N PRO A 53 26.65 17.60 8.11
CA PRO A 53 25.90 17.41 6.88
C PRO A 53 24.87 16.31 7.12
N ARG A 54 23.59 16.66 6.95
CA ARG A 54 22.49 15.68 7.07
C ARG A 54 22.73 14.57 6.07
N LYS A 55 22.75 13.31 6.52
CA LYS A 55 22.81 12.18 5.61
C LYS A 55 21.70 12.32 4.58
N PRO A 56 22.01 12.18 3.29
CA PRO A 56 20.99 12.28 2.24
C PRO A 56 19.89 11.24 2.50
N HIS A 57 18.64 11.67 2.31
CA HIS A 57 17.49 10.80 2.52
C HIS A 57 17.24 9.95 1.27
N LYS A 58 17.08 8.65 1.46
CA LYS A 58 16.65 7.74 0.39
C LYS A 58 15.23 8.06 -0.10
N GLN A 59 14.95 7.71 -1.34
CA GLN A 59 13.59 7.66 -1.85
C GLN A 59 12.75 6.64 -1.06
N ARG A 60 11.44 6.83 -1.03
CA ARG A 60 10.55 5.99 -0.22
C ARG A 60 9.85 4.95 -1.07
N CYS A 61 9.75 3.74 -0.54
CA CYS A 61 8.97 2.68 -1.12
C CYS A 61 8.19 1.94 -0.02
N ALA A 62 6.90 1.77 -0.22
CA ALA A 62 6.09 0.99 0.68
C ALA A 62 6.03 -0.46 0.19
N ILE A 63 6.31 -1.40 1.08
CA ILE A 63 6.27 -2.84 0.81
C ILE A 63 5.26 -3.51 1.74
N ARG A 64 4.45 -4.39 1.19
CA ARG A 64 3.62 -5.30 1.95
C ARG A 64 3.80 -6.72 1.46
N VAL A 65 4.06 -7.63 2.38
CA VAL A 65 4.15 -9.06 2.10
C VAL A 65 3.06 -9.79 2.90
N THR A 66 2.35 -10.67 2.23
CA THR A 66 1.37 -11.60 2.79
C THR A 66 1.52 -12.95 2.10
N TYR A 67 0.81 -13.97 2.55
CA TYR A 67 0.75 -15.25 1.85
C TYR A 67 -0.69 -15.77 1.78
N SER A 68 -0.94 -16.62 0.78
CA SER A 68 -2.20 -17.33 0.57
C SER A 68 -1.91 -18.82 0.64
N PRO A 69 -2.46 -19.56 1.63
CA PRO A 69 -2.33 -21.02 1.67
C PRO A 69 -3.20 -21.64 0.58
N ASN A 70 -2.82 -22.84 0.12
CA ASN A 70 -3.59 -23.62 -0.85
C ASN A 70 -4.71 -24.40 -0.14
N GLN A 71 -5.81 -23.72 0.17
CA GLN A 71 -6.95 -24.32 0.88
C GLN A 71 -8.24 -24.35 0.07
N VAL A 72 -8.41 -23.43 -0.89
CA VAL A 72 -9.61 -23.31 -1.69
C VAL A 72 -9.24 -23.39 -3.16
N ARG A 73 -9.77 -24.41 -3.85
CA ARG A 73 -9.49 -24.64 -5.28
C ARG A 73 -9.83 -23.42 -6.13
N GLY A 74 -8.94 -23.03 -7.03
CA GLY A 74 -9.12 -21.90 -7.95
C GLY A 74 -8.97 -20.50 -7.30
N GLN A 75 -8.67 -20.43 -6.01
CA GLN A 75 -8.50 -19.16 -5.29
C GLN A 75 -7.37 -18.32 -5.85
N TRP A 76 -6.24 -18.95 -6.20
CA TRP A 76 -5.09 -18.21 -6.72
C TRP A 76 -5.35 -17.69 -8.13
N ALA A 77 -5.93 -18.51 -9.01
CA ALA A 77 -6.35 -18.06 -10.33
C ALA A 77 -7.38 -16.92 -10.27
N ALA A 78 -8.33 -16.99 -9.33
CA ALA A 78 -9.28 -15.89 -9.09
C ALA A 78 -8.58 -14.60 -8.65
N HIS A 79 -7.58 -14.72 -7.79
CA HIS A 79 -6.73 -13.58 -7.39
C HIS A 79 -5.94 -13.01 -8.58
N GLY A 80 -5.37 -13.87 -9.42
CA GLY A 80 -4.69 -13.46 -10.65
C GLY A 80 -5.60 -12.66 -11.58
N ARG A 81 -6.83 -13.15 -11.81
CA ARG A 81 -7.83 -12.39 -12.58
C ARG A 81 -8.20 -11.06 -11.96
N TYR A 82 -8.24 -10.97 -10.64
CA TYR A 82 -8.54 -9.72 -9.93
C TYR A 82 -7.46 -8.67 -10.16
N ILE A 83 -6.18 -9.01 -9.91
CA ILE A 83 -5.08 -8.05 -10.09
C ILE A 83 -4.82 -7.73 -11.58
N ALA A 84 -5.14 -8.65 -12.49
CA ALA A 84 -5.04 -8.42 -13.92
C ALA A 84 -6.02 -7.35 -14.43
N ARG A 85 -7.25 -7.28 -13.87
CA ARG A 85 -8.28 -6.30 -14.28
C ARG A 85 -7.95 -4.86 -13.88
N GLU A 86 -7.21 -4.67 -12.80
CA GLU A 86 -6.80 -3.34 -12.31
C GLU A 86 -5.57 -2.80 -13.07
N SER A 87 -4.99 -3.57 -14.00
CA SER A 87 -3.88 -3.08 -14.82
C SER A 87 -4.37 -2.10 -15.88
N ALA A 88 -3.57 -1.08 -16.16
CA ALA A 88 -3.91 -0.05 -17.17
C ALA A 88 -3.94 -0.61 -18.61
N ASN A 89 -3.37 -1.79 -18.82
CA ASN A 89 -3.41 -2.49 -20.09
C ASN A 89 -4.60 -3.45 -20.06
N SER A 90 -5.54 -3.26 -20.97
CA SER A 90 -6.80 -3.99 -21.13
C SER A 90 -6.67 -5.52 -21.22
N GLU A 91 -5.46 -6.05 -21.27
CA GLU A 91 -5.18 -7.47 -21.48
C GLU A 91 -4.81 -8.25 -20.20
N GLY A 92 -4.72 -7.60 -19.04
CA GLY A 92 -4.40 -8.28 -17.78
C GLY A 92 -3.04 -9.00 -17.78
N VAL A 93 -2.08 -8.45 -18.50
CA VAL A 93 -0.83 -9.08 -18.85
C VAL A 93 0.23 -8.80 -17.81
N GLY A 94 0.78 -9.87 -17.23
CA GLY A 94 1.86 -9.82 -16.26
C GLY A 94 3.25 -9.84 -16.90
N PHE A 95 4.27 -9.82 -16.04
CA PHE A 95 5.68 -10.00 -16.40
C PHE A 95 6.41 -10.82 -15.34
N THR A 96 7.51 -11.44 -15.75
CA THR A 96 8.44 -12.18 -14.88
C THR A 96 9.83 -11.54 -14.94
N ALA A 97 10.84 -12.25 -14.45
CA ALA A 97 12.25 -11.87 -14.60
C ALA A 97 12.63 -11.67 -16.07
N GLU A 98 12.18 -12.56 -16.94
CA GLU A 98 12.61 -12.67 -18.34
C GLU A 98 11.51 -12.32 -19.33
N GLN A 99 10.27 -12.66 -19.00
CA GLN A 99 9.13 -12.53 -19.92
C GLN A 99 8.33 -11.26 -19.69
N VAL A 100 7.77 -10.75 -20.76
CA VAL A 100 6.68 -9.77 -20.78
C VAL A 100 5.45 -10.48 -21.35
N ASN A 101 4.26 -10.04 -20.99
CA ASN A 101 3.01 -10.61 -21.50
C ASN A 101 2.69 -12.02 -20.96
N VAL A 102 2.80 -12.19 -19.64
CA VAL A 102 2.46 -13.44 -18.95
C VAL A 102 1.02 -13.43 -18.46
N ALA A 103 0.26 -14.47 -18.73
CA ALA A 103 -1.10 -14.67 -18.21
C ALA A 103 -1.03 -15.02 -16.72
N ILE A 104 -1.05 -13.99 -15.85
CA ILE A 104 -0.83 -14.16 -14.40
C ILE A 104 -1.81 -15.14 -13.76
N ALA A 105 -3.09 -15.12 -14.17
CA ALA A 105 -4.10 -16.01 -13.60
C ALA A 105 -3.83 -17.49 -13.91
N ALA A 106 -3.31 -17.78 -15.10
CA ALA A 106 -2.87 -19.14 -15.48
C ALA A 106 -1.64 -19.53 -14.67
N ALA A 107 -0.58 -18.72 -14.68
CA ALA A 107 0.68 -19.02 -13.99
C ALA A 107 0.47 -19.37 -12.51
N ILE A 108 -0.26 -18.51 -11.75
CA ILE A 108 -0.49 -18.78 -10.33
C ILE A 108 -1.55 -19.88 -10.09
N GLY A 109 -2.45 -20.12 -11.05
CA GLY A 109 -3.37 -21.24 -11.03
C GLY A 109 -2.64 -22.58 -11.19
N ASP A 110 -1.63 -22.63 -12.06
CA ASP A 110 -0.81 -23.82 -12.28
C ASP A 110 0.02 -24.17 -11.03
N TRP A 111 0.58 -23.19 -10.32
CA TRP A 111 1.22 -23.45 -9.02
C TRP A 111 0.25 -24.05 -8.00
N GLN A 112 -1.01 -23.55 -7.98
CA GLN A 112 -2.04 -24.10 -7.11
C GLN A 112 -2.38 -25.54 -7.46
N ASN A 113 -2.55 -25.83 -8.75
CA ASN A 113 -2.88 -27.17 -9.26
C ASN A 113 -1.70 -28.17 -9.07
N ALA A 114 -0.45 -27.69 -9.10
CA ALA A 114 0.74 -28.47 -8.78
C ALA A 114 0.83 -28.87 -7.31
N GLY A 115 -0.08 -28.35 -6.46
CA GLY A 115 -0.12 -28.69 -5.03
C GLY A 115 0.79 -27.85 -4.15
N ASP A 116 1.28 -26.71 -4.63
CA ASP A 116 2.11 -25.81 -3.82
C ASP A 116 1.39 -25.44 -2.52
N PRO A 117 2.04 -25.50 -1.35
CA PRO A 117 1.36 -25.30 -0.06
C PRO A 117 0.94 -23.85 0.18
N ARG A 118 1.63 -22.89 -0.44
CA ARG A 118 1.37 -21.45 -0.30
C ARG A 118 1.94 -20.65 -1.46
N MET A 119 1.38 -19.47 -1.68
CA MET A 119 1.88 -18.42 -2.56
C MET A 119 2.11 -17.15 -1.74
N PHE A 120 3.26 -16.50 -1.88
CA PHE A 120 3.47 -15.17 -1.30
C PHE A 120 2.91 -14.11 -2.24
N LYS A 121 2.36 -13.06 -1.62
CA LYS A 121 1.82 -11.90 -2.32
C LYS A 121 2.54 -10.66 -1.81
N MET A 122 3.10 -9.86 -2.70
CA MET A 122 3.78 -8.64 -2.34
C MET A 122 3.21 -7.46 -3.12
N ILE A 123 3.07 -6.31 -2.46
CA ILE A 123 2.80 -5.02 -3.11
C ILE A 123 4.06 -4.18 -2.97
N VAL A 124 4.52 -3.64 -4.09
CA VAL A 124 5.65 -2.72 -4.18
C VAL A 124 5.11 -1.39 -4.65
N SER A 125 5.16 -0.36 -3.79
CA SER A 125 4.58 0.96 -4.06
C SER A 125 5.59 2.07 -3.76
N PRO A 126 6.39 2.48 -4.74
CA PRO A 126 7.26 3.65 -4.64
C PRO A 126 6.46 4.94 -4.44
N GLU A 127 7.01 5.92 -3.72
CA GLU A 127 6.36 7.22 -3.50
C GLU A 127 6.13 7.97 -4.84
N PHE A 128 7.06 7.81 -5.78
CA PHE A 128 7.04 8.42 -7.13
C PHE A 128 7.09 7.32 -8.20
N GLY A 129 6.17 6.36 -8.12
CA GLY A 129 6.13 5.22 -9.03
C GLY A 129 5.98 5.62 -10.51
N GLU A 130 5.40 6.79 -10.80
CA GLU A 130 5.26 7.34 -12.15
C GLU A 130 6.58 7.83 -12.76
N ARG A 131 7.62 8.04 -11.94
CA ARG A 131 8.96 8.44 -12.38
C ARG A 131 9.91 7.26 -12.55
N LEU A 132 9.46 6.04 -12.23
CA LEU A 132 10.27 4.83 -12.20
C LEU A 132 9.89 3.88 -13.33
N ASP A 133 10.88 3.16 -13.83
CA ASP A 133 10.59 1.90 -14.51
C ASP A 133 10.23 0.84 -13.47
N LEU A 134 8.92 0.69 -13.23
CA LEU A 134 8.40 -0.24 -12.23
C LEU A 134 8.72 -1.70 -12.56
N LYS A 135 8.80 -2.07 -13.85
CA LYS A 135 9.14 -3.44 -14.26
C LYS A 135 10.61 -3.75 -13.93
N ARG A 136 11.51 -2.85 -14.30
CA ARG A 136 12.94 -2.96 -13.96
C ARG A 136 13.13 -2.96 -12.45
N HIS A 137 12.52 -2.00 -11.73
CA HIS A 137 12.59 -1.92 -10.28
C HIS A 137 12.16 -3.24 -9.60
N THR A 138 11.07 -3.85 -10.09
CA THR A 138 10.58 -5.12 -9.55
C THR A 138 11.53 -6.27 -9.83
N ARG A 139 12.08 -6.38 -11.05
CA ARG A 139 13.07 -7.40 -11.40
C ARG A 139 14.31 -7.31 -10.51
N ASP A 140 14.84 -6.11 -10.35
CA ASP A 140 16.02 -5.87 -9.52
C ASP A 140 15.74 -6.19 -8.04
N LEU A 141 14.53 -5.84 -7.55
CA LEU A 141 14.11 -6.16 -6.19
C LEU A 141 14.02 -7.68 -5.95
N MET A 142 13.40 -8.40 -6.89
CA MET A 142 13.25 -9.85 -6.77
C MET A 142 14.62 -10.56 -6.87
N THR A 143 15.52 -10.05 -7.71
CA THR A 143 16.91 -10.53 -7.79
C THR A 143 17.66 -10.33 -6.47
N ARG A 144 17.56 -9.14 -5.84
CA ARG A 144 18.17 -8.88 -4.53
C ARG A 144 17.59 -9.77 -3.44
N LEU A 145 16.28 -9.96 -3.44
CA LEU A 145 15.60 -10.82 -2.49
C LEU A 145 16.02 -12.29 -2.64
N GLY A 146 16.13 -12.79 -3.88
CA GLY A 146 16.60 -14.14 -4.17
C GLY A 146 18.02 -14.36 -3.66
N ARG A 147 18.92 -13.40 -3.87
CA ARG A 147 20.30 -13.44 -3.35
C ARG A 147 20.33 -13.45 -1.83
N GLU A 148 19.54 -12.60 -1.16
CA GLU A 148 19.47 -12.54 0.31
C GLU A 148 18.95 -13.86 0.91
N LEU A 149 17.96 -14.47 0.26
CA LEU A 149 17.40 -15.75 0.69
C LEU A 149 18.22 -16.96 0.21
N ASN A 150 19.23 -16.75 -0.64
CA ASN A 150 20.03 -17.77 -1.31
C ASN A 150 19.18 -18.80 -2.04
N VAL A 151 18.16 -18.34 -2.77
CA VAL A 151 17.24 -19.17 -3.57
C VAL A 151 16.91 -18.49 -4.89
N GLU A 152 16.65 -19.29 -5.91
CA GLU A 152 16.02 -18.83 -7.14
C GLU A 152 14.51 -18.67 -6.90
N LEU A 153 13.99 -17.46 -7.15
CA LEU A 153 12.59 -17.13 -6.91
C LEU A 153 11.80 -17.22 -8.22
N GLU A 154 10.78 -18.05 -8.22
CA GLU A 154 9.77 -18.05 -9.29
C GLU A 154 8.64 -17.10 -8.92
N TRP A 155 8.38 -16.11 -9.79
CA TRP A 155 7.40 -15.06 -9.54
C TRP A 155 6.81 -14.49 -10.82
N VAL A 156 5.64 -13.91 -10.69
CA VAL A 156 4.95 -13.16 -11.73
C VAL A 156 4.35 -11.88 -11.14
N ALA A 157 4.36 -10.79 -11.90
CA ALA A 157 3.94 -9.49 -11.41
C ALA A 157 3.07 -8.73 -12.42
N VAL A 158 2.25 -7.80 -11.93
CA VAL A 158 1.45 -6.85 -12.71
C VAL A 158 1.66 -5.45 -12.18
N ALA A 159 1.95 -4.50 -13.08
CA ALA A 159 2.08 -3.09 -12.74
C ALA A 159 0.75 -2.35 -12.95
N HIS A 160 0.36 -1.53 -11.99
CA HIS A 160 -0.83 -0.70 -11.99
C HIS A 160 -0.47 0.77 -12.06
N PHE A 161 -0.84 1.43 -13.16
CA PHE A 161 -0.56 2.86 -13.40
C PHE A 161 -1.82 3.74 -13.29
N ASN A 162 -3.01 3.15 -13.32
CA ASN A 162 -4.30 3.84 -13.31
C ASN A 162 -4.78 4.28 -11.93
N THR A 163 -3.90 4.24 -10.95
CA THR A 163 -4.16 4.68 -9.57
C THR A 163 -3.37 5.93 -9.25
N GLY A 164 -3.82 6.74 -8.28
CA GLY A 164 -3.05 7.90 -7.81
C GLY A 164 -1.66 7.57 -7.24
N HIS A 165 -1.33 6.28 -7.14
CA HIS A 165 -0.04 5.76 -6.67
C HIS A 165 0.33 4.51 -7.48
N PRO A 166 1.09 4.64 -8.57
CA PRO A 166 1.55 3.51 -9.36
C PRO A 166 2.30 2.48 -8.49
N HIS A 167 1.94 1.22 -8.66
CA HIS A 167 2.47 0.13 -7.83
C HIS A 167 2.46 -1.20 -8.58
N VAL A 168 3.15 -2.18 -8.01
CA VAL A 168 3.25 -3.51 -8.60
C VAL A 168 2.73 -4.55 -7.62
N HIS A 169 1.87 -5.44 -8.12
CA HIS A 169 1.50 -6.67 -7.44
C HIS A 169 2.43 -7.79 -7.90
N VAL A 170 3.07 -8.47 -6.96
CA VAL A 170 3.93 -9.63 -7.21
C VAL A 170 3.31 -10.84 -6.54
N ALA A 171 3.11 -11.90 -7.30
CA ALA A 171 2.87 -13.24 -6.79
C ALA A 171 4.18 -14.02 -6.89
N MET A 172 4.61 -14.64 -5.80
CA MET A 172 5.84 -15.40 -5.72
C MET A 172 5.52 -16.82 -5.24
N ARG A 173 6.05 -17.80 -5.94
CA ARG A 173 5.90 -19.21 -5.63
C ARG A 173 6.46 -19.51 -4.24
N GLY A 174 5.76 -20.32 -3.46
CA GLY A 174 6.12 -20.62 -2.07
C GLY A 174 7.07 -21.79 -1.90
N ILE A 175 7.50 -22.39 -3.00
CA ILE A 175 8.45 -23.53 -3.03
C ILE A 175 9.55 -23.31 -4.05
N THR A 176 10.66 -24.01 -3.87
CA THR A 176 11.75 -24.18 -4.83
C THR A 176 12.01 -25.68 -5.04
N ALA A 177 12.95 -26.01 -5.90
CA ALA A 177 13.44 -27.40 -6.05
C ALA A 177 13.94 -28.00 -4.73
N PHE A 178 14.35 -27.16 -3.77
CA PHE A 178 14.89 -27.57 -2.46
C PHE A 178 13.84 -27.56 -1.33
N GLY A 179 12.57 -27.27 -1.65
CA GLY A 179 11.46 -27.28 -0.70
C GLY A 179 10.84 -25.89 -0.43
N ASN A 180 10.15 -25.79 0.68
CA ASN A 180 9.36 -24.60 1.03
C ASN A 180 10.24 -23.37 1.32
N ILE A 181 9.91 -22.25 0.67
CA ILE A 181 10.55 -20.97 0.97
C ILE A 181 10.10 -20.48 2.36
N ARG A 182 11.08 -20.10 3.17
CA ARG A 182 10.88 -19.39 4.44
C ARG A 182 11.50 -18.01 4.33
N ILE A 183 10.69 -16.96 4.49
CA ILE A 183 11.19 -15.60 4.53
C ILE A 183 11.30 -15.19 5.99
N PRO A 184 12.50 -14.91 6.51
CA PRO A 184 12.70 -14.45 7.88
C PRO A 184 11.90 -13.17 8.16
N ARG A 185 11.46 -13.00 9.42
CA ARG A 185 10.59 -11.89 9.80
C ARG A 185 11.26 -10.52 9.65
N ASP A 186 12.54 -10.43 9.89
CA ASP A 186 13.37 -9.23 9.71
C ASP A 186 13.53 -8.87 8.23
N VAL A 187 13.67 -9.86 7.35
CA VAL A 187 13.67 -9.65 5.89
C VAL A 187 12.36 -9.02 5.44
N ILE A 188 11.21 -9.57 5.89
CA ILE A 188 9.88 -9.00 5.59
C ILE A 188 9.73 -7.58 6.15
N LYS A 189 10.23 -7.33 7.37
CA LYS A 189 10.03 -6.05 8.06
C LYS A 189 10.96 -4.94 7.59
N HIS A 190 12.18 -5.29 7.20
CA HIS A 190 13.25 -4.34 6.99
C HIS A 190 13.94 -4.50 5.63
N SER A 191 14.51 -5.69 5.31
CA SER A 191 15.40 -5.85 4.16
C SER A 191 14.71 -5.57 2.82
N ILE A 192 13.54 -6.16 2.57
CA ILE A 192 12.81 -5.97 1.30
C ILE A 192 12.54 -4.48 1.05
N ARG A 193 12.13 -3.74 2.10
CA ARG A 193 11.91 -2.31 1.99
C ARG A 193 13.19 -1.55 1.72
N ASN A 194 14.26 -1.87 2.44
CA ASN A 194 15.55 -1.21 2.26
C ASN A 194 16.06 -1.40 0.82
N HIS A 195 15.96 -2.62 0.27
CA HIS A 195 16.30 -2.88 -1.12
C HIS A 195 15.44 -2.07 -2.10
N ALA A 196 14.13 -2.00 -1.86
CA ALA A 196 13.24 -1.23 -2.71
C ALA A 196 13.52 0.28 -2.64
N GLU A 197 13.81 0.83 -1.47
CA GLU A 197 14.20 2.23 -1.29
C GLU A 197 15.57 2.54 -1.92
N ASP A 198 16.52 1.62 -1.84
CA ASP A 198 17.82 1.73 -2.51
C ASP A 198 17.64 1.77 -4.03
N LEU A 199 16.86 0.86 -4.58
CA LEU A 199 16.56 0.82 -6.02
C LEU A 199 15.81 2.07 -6.51
N CYS A 200 14.87 2.60 -5.72
CA CYS A 200 14.25 3.89 -6.01
C CYS A 200 15.30 5.01 -6.03
N THR A 201 16.23 4.99 -5.08
CA THR A 201 17.27 6.01 -4.95
C THR A 201 18.31 5.89 -6.07
N GLU A 202 18.63 4.68 -6.51
CA GLU A 202 19.51 4.44 -7.66
C GLU A 202 18.91 4.98 -8.97
N GLN A 203 17.58 4.90 -9.15
CA GLN A 203 16.93 5.40 -10.36
C GLN A 203 16.64 6.91 -10.33
N LEU A 204 16.27 7.47 -9.17
CA LEU A 204 15.79 8.85 -9.04
C LEU A 204 16.77 9.81 -8.37
N GLY A 205 17.87 9.29 -7.81
CA GLY A 205 18.73 10.05 -6.91
C GLY A 205 18.16 10.15 -5.49
N PHE A 206 18.91 10.78 -4.61
CA PHE A 206 18.45 11.02 -3.24
C PHE A 206 17.23 11.93 -3.21
N ARG A 207 16.36 11.70 -2.23
CA ARG A 207 15.15 12.48 -2.02
C ARG A 207 15.46 13.96 -1.78
N THR A 208 14.92 14.82 -2.60
CA THR A 208 15.11 16.27 -2.58
C THR A 208 14.07 16.99 -1.71
N VAL A 209 14.28 18.27 -1.46
CA VAL A 209 13.26 19.16 -0.87
C VAL A 209 12.04 19.25 -1.79
N GLY A 210 12.26 19.31 -3.12
CA GLY A 210 11.18 19.28 -4.11
C GLY A 210 10.30 18.05 -4.00
N ASP A 211 10.91 16.87 -3.82
CA ASP A 211 10.15 15.61 -3.59
C ASP A 211 9.31 15.67 -2.31
N ALA A 212 9.83 16.30 -1.24
CA ALA A 212 9.09 16.46 -0.01
C ALA A 212 7.88 17.39 -0.17
N ILE A 213 8.03 18.46 -0.95
CA ILE A 213 6.96 19.42 -1.28
C ILE A 213 5.90 18.74 -2.13
N GLU A 214 6.30 18.01 -3.16
CA GLU A 214 5.37 17.31 -4.06
C GLU A 214 4.59 16.21 -3.31
N SER A 215 5.27 15.48 -2.43
CA SER A 215 4.61 14.51 -1.55
C SER A 215 3.52 15.17 -0.69
N GLY A 216 3.84 16.31 -0.06
CA GLY A 216 2.86 17.08 0.73
C GLY A 216 1.69 17.59 -0.12
N ARG A 217 1.97 18.05 -1.35
CA ARG A 217 0.94 18.51 -2.29
C ARG A 217 -0.07 17.39 -2.64
N ARG A 218 0.41 16.18 -2.88
CA ARG A 218 -0.46 15.01 -3.13
C ARG A 218 -1.32 14.64 -1.91
N GLU A 219 -0.81 14.89 -0.70
CA GLU A 219 -1.52 14.61 0.54
C GLU A 219 -2.72 15.56 0.77
N ILE A 220 -2.76 16.76 0.17
CA ILE A 220 -3.81 17.77 0.39
C ILE A 220 -5.20 17.21 0.07
N ASN A 221 -5.39 16.60 -1.10
CA ASN A 221 -6.68 16.12 -1.58
C ASN A 221 -6.94 14.63 -1.28
N ALA A 222 -6.03 13.98 -0.56
CA ALA A 222 -6.16 12.56 -0.27
C ALA A 222 -7.35 12.26 0.65
N LEU A 223 -8.18 11.26 0.31
CA LEU A 223 -9.31 10.82 1.14
C LEU A 223 -8.90 9.91 2.31
N ASN A 224 -7.61 9.57 2.41
CA ASN A 224 -7.06 8.79 3.51
C ASN A 224 -6.35 9.67 4.54
N VAL A 225 -6.03 9.10 5.70
CA VAL A 225 -5.23 9.78 6.72
C VAL A 225 -3.80 9.98 6.25
N THR A 226 -3.37 11.23 6.13
CA THR A 226 -2.08 11.65 5.61
C THR A 226 -1.08 12.07 6.71
N ASN A 227 0.11 12.55 6.32
CA ASN A 227 1.04 13.20 7.27
C ASN A 227 0.55 14.57 7.69
N LEU A 228 -0.06 15.32 6.77
CA LEU A 228 -0.65 16.60 7.09
C LEU A 228 -1.69 16.43 8.21
N ASP A 229 -2.54 15.40 8.14
CA ASP A 229 -3.52 15.10 9.18
C ASP A 229 -2.88 14.78 10.52
N ARG A 230 -1.78 14.01 10.52
CA ARG A 230 -1.06 13.71 11.77
C ARG A 230 -0.37 14.94 12.35
N GLU A 231 0.07 15.85 11.52
CA GLU A 231 0.63 17.11 11.97
C GLU A 231 -0.45 18.03 12.56
N LEU A 232 -1.60 18.13 11.90
CA LEU A 232 -2.77 18.84 12.43
C LEU A 232 -3.20 18.26 13.79
N ALA A 233 -3.30 16.93 13.90
CA ALA A 233 -3.64 16.27 15.15
C ALA A 233 -2.65 16.56 16.29
N ARG A 234 -1.37 16.71 15.99
CA ARG A 234 -0.35 17.06 17.00
C ARG A 234 -0.42 18.52 17.46
N LYS A 235 -0.93 19.40 16.60
CA LYS A 235 -1.12 20.84 16.89
C LYS A 235 -2.47 21.15 17.51
N MET A 236 -3.38 20.18 17.52
CA MET A 236 -4.74 20.35 18.03
C MET A 236 -4.75 20.37 19.56
N SER A 237 -5.39 21.41 20.10
CA SER A 237 -5.70 21.53 21.53
C SER A 237 -7.18 21.13 21.74
N PRO A 238 -7.51 20.16 22.61
CA PRO A 238 -8.89 19.76 22.87
C PRO A 238 -9.69 20.94 23.45
N THR A 239 -10.88 21.19 22.90
CA THR A 239 -11.83 22.22 23.40
C THR A 239 -13.12 21.60 23.88
N SER A 240 -13.52 20.45 23.29
CA SER A 240 -14.68 19.66 23.71
C SER A 240 -14.47 18.19 23.38
N ALA A 241 -15.43 17.33 23.73
CA ALA A 241 -15.40 15.91 23.36
C ALA A 241 -15.38 15.70 21.83
N GLU A 242 -16.03 16.58 21.06
CA GLU A 242 -16.16 16.45 19.60
C GLU A 242 -15.15 17.30 18.82
N TRP A 243 -14.70 18.40 19.36
CA TRP A 243 -13.88 19.40 18.66
C TRP A 243 -12.63 19.77 19.41
N GLY A 244 -11.56 19.99 18.66
CA GLY A 244 -10.33 20.61 19.13
C GLY A 244 -10.03 21.87 18.33
N SER A 245 -9.34 22.83 18.94
CA SER A 245 -8.89 24.07 18.27
C SER A 245 -7.49 23.91 17.72
N ILE A 246 -7.27 24.46 16.54
CA ILE A 246 -5.95 24.56 15.89
C ILE A 246 -5.77 26.02 15.48
N GLN A 247 -4.65 26.63 15.89
CA GLN A 247 -4.23 27.89 15.33
C GLN A 247 -3.85 27.71 13.86
N THR A 248 -4.33 28.58 13.00
CA THR A 248 -3.96 28.55 11.57
C THR A 248 -2.44 28.60 11.45
N PRO A 249 -1.81 27.67 10.72
CA PRO A 249 -0.38 27.71 10.50
C PRO A 249 -0.01 29.02 9.79
N GLU A 250 0.70 29.89 10.49
CA GLU A 250 1.16 31.15 9.89
C GLU A 250 2.33 30.89 8.93
N PRO A 251 2.33 31.56 7.77
CA PRO A 251 3.40 31.45 6.80
C PRO A 251 4.61 32.29 7.24
N THR A 252 5.34 31.81 8.27
CA THR A 252 6.54 32.48 8.77
C THR A 252 7.76 31.56 8.67
N GLY A 253 8.93 32.13 8.48
CA GLY A 253 10.20 31.42 8.47
C GLY A 253 10.77 31.14 7.08
N SER A 254 11.46 30.02 6.91
CA SER A 254 12.08 29.62 5.64
C SER A 254 11.04 29.28 4.57
N GLU A 255 11.42 29.36 3.28
CA GLU A 255 10.56 29.01 2.15
C GLU A 255 9.88 27.62 2.34
N LEU A 256 10.61 26.65 2.84
CA LEU A 256 10.05 25.32 3.14
C LEU A 256 8.96 25.38 4.23
N GLN A 257 9.13 26.22 5.25
CA GLN A 257 8.12 26.41 6.30
C GLN A 257 6.87 27.11 5.76
N LEU A 258 7.05 28.10 4.87
CA LEU A 258 5.95 28.78 4.17
C LEU A 258 5.13 27.80 3.35
N ILE A 259 5.79 26.96 2.53
CA ILE A 259 5.11 25.95 1.72
C ILE A 259 4.37 24.96 2.60
N LYS A 260 4.98 24.51 3.69
CA LYS A 260 4.36 23.57 4.62
C LYS A 260 3.15 24.16 5.33
N ALA A 261 3.19 25.42 5.74
CA ALA A 261 2.06 26.13 6.32
C ALA A 261 0.91 26.23 5.31
N SER A 262 1.21 26.60 4.06
CA SER A 262 0.22 26.63 2.98
C SER A 262 -0.43 25.24 2.71
N GLN A 263 0.35 24.17 2.74
CA GLN A 263 -0.18 22.80 2.58
C GLN A 263 -1.11 22.39 3.73
N LEU A 264 -0.76 22.76 4.97
CA LEU A 264 -1.63 22.51 6.13
C LEU A 264 -2.93 23.30 6.07
N GLN A 265 -2.87 24.58 5.66
CA GLN A 265 -4.07 25.41 5.43
C GLN A 265 -4.95 24.82 4.33
N ALA A 266 -4.37 24.43 3.19
CA ALA A 266 -5.08 23.80 2.09
C ALA A 266 -5.75 22.49 2.54
N ARG A 267 -5.06 21.68 3.37
CA ARG A 267 -5.62 20.45 3.93
C ARG A 267 -6.79 20.73 4.86
N LEU A 268 -6.72 21.75 5.72
CA LEU A 268 -7.85 22.18 6.56
C LEU A 268 -9.06 22.57 5.71
N GLY A 269 -8.84 23.27 4.59
CA GLY A 269 -9.90 23.59 3.62
C GLY A 269 -10.57 22.35 3.01
N VAL A 270 -9.79 21.31 2.70
CA VAL A 270 -10.35 20.02 2.23
C VAL A 270 -11.12 19.32 3.34
N LEU A 271 -10.58 19.29 4.56
CA LEU A 271 -11.27 18.71 5.71
C LEU A 271 -12.60 19.44 6.02
N ALA A 272 -12.66 20.75 5.81
CA ALA A 272 -13.88 21.53 5.96
C ALA A 272 -14.95 21.13 4.94
N LYS A 273 -14.58 20.93 3.67
CA LYS A 273 -15.50 20.42 2.64
C LYS A 273 -16.05 19.02 2.97
N LEU A 274 -15.31 18.25 3.75
CA LEU A 274 -15.75 16.94 4.25
C LEU A 274 -16.52 17.02 5.57
N GLY A 275 -16.80 18.21 6.11
CA GLY A 275 -17.47 18.41 7.39
C GLY A 275 -16.62 18.01 8.61
N LEU A 276 -15.29 17.90 8.45
CA LEU A 276 -14.35 17.47 9.50
C LEU A 276 -13.60 18.62 10.16
N ALA A 277 -13.62 19.81 9.54
CA ALA A 277 -13.05 21.04 10.07
C ALA A 277 -14.01 22.22 9.83
N GLN A 278 -13.88 23.28 10.63
CA GLN A 278 -14.64 24.53 10.46
C GLN A 278 -13.71 25.71 10.78
N PRO A 279 -13.71 26.77 9.95
CA PRO A 279 -13.01 28.00 10.30
C PRO A 279 -13.66 28.62 11.55
N ASN A 280 -12.83 29.18 12.42
CA ASN A 280 -13.26 29.87 13.63
C ASN A 280 -12.72 31.30 13.60
N THR A 281 -13.24 32.19 14.49
CA THR A 281 -12.76 33.56 14.63
C THR A 281 -11.32 33.64 15.07
N GLY A 282 -10.63 34.74 14.74
CA GLY A 282 -9.25 34.99 15.19
C GLY A 282 -8.19 34.08 14.55
N GLY A 283 -8.41 33.59 13.34
CA GLY A 283 -7.42 32.76 12.62
C GLY A 283 -7.28 31.35 13.17
N HIS A 284 -8.30 30.83 13.84
CA HIS A 284 -8.34 29.47 14.35
C HIS A 284 -9.23 28.57 13.49
N TRP A 285 -9.02 27.27 13.62
CA TRP A 285 -9.88 26.22 13.05
C TRP A 285 -10.36 25.29 14.15
N ASN A 286 -11.59 24.86 14.07
CA ASN A 286 -12.11 23.75 14.84
C ASN A 286 -11.95 22.48 13.99
N LEU A 287 -11.29 21.46 14.53
CA LEU A 287 -11.09 20.15 13.91
C LEU A 287 -11.75 19.08 14.77
N ARG A 288 -12.51 18.18 14.14
CA ARG A 288 -13.12 17.07 14.87
C ARG A 288 -12.08 16.16 15.50
N THR A 289 -12.29 15.76 16.75
CA THR A 289 -11.40 14.84 17.47
C THR A 289 -11.35 13.45 16.82
N ASP A 290 -12.46 13.02 16.20
CA ASP A 290 -12.62 11.74 15.51
C ASP A 290 -12.29 11.78 14.00
N PHE A 291 -11.75 12.89 13.48
CA PHE A 291 -11.54 13.09 12.02
C PHE A 291 -10.69 11.97 11.36
N HIS A 292 -9.70 11.42 12.06
CA HIS A 292 -8.94 10.27 11.54
C HIS A 292 -9.83 9.03 11.33
N GLN A 293 -10.78 8.79 12.22
CA GLN A 293 -11.71 7.67 12.11
C GLN A 293 -12.70 7.90 10.95
N LYS A 294 -13.21 9.11 10.82
CA LYS A 294 -14.11 9.49 9.73
C LYS A 294 -13.42 9.42 8.37
N LEU A 295 -12.19 9.91 8.24
CA LEU A 295 -11.41 9.76 7.00
C LEU A 295 -11.21 8.28 6.62
N ARG A 296 -10.95 7.40 7.58
CA ARG A 296 -10.86 5.97 7.32
C ARG A 296 -12.18 5.36 6.84
N ALA A 297 -13.29 5.78 7.41
CA ALA A 297 -14.63 5.34 7.00
C ALA A 297 -14.94 5.79 5.57
N LEU A 298 -14.72 7.07 5.25
CA LEU A 298 -14.90 7.64 3.91
C LEU A 298 -14.03 6.89 2.86
N GLN A 299 -12.79 6.63 3.18
CA GLN A 299 -11.93 5.87 2.29
C GLN A 299 -12.46 4.44 2.08
N THR A 300 -12.91 3.76 3.13
CA THR A 300 -13.46 2.41 3.03
C THR A 300 -14.70 2.39 2.13
N GLU A 301 -15.56 3.39 2.24
CA GLU A 301 -16.74 3.48 1.39
C GLU A 301 -16.39 3.78 -0.08
N ASN A 302 -15.45 4.70 -0.31
CA ASN A 302 -14.96 4.99 -1.67
C ASN A 302 -14.32 3.73 -2.32
N ASP A 303 -13.54 2.96 -1.57
CA ASP A 303 -12.96 1.71 -2.04
C ASP A 303 -14.05 0.66 -2.40
N ARG A 304 -15.15 0.61 -1.62
CA ARG A 304 -16.30 -0.26 -1.91
C ARG A 304 -17.02 0.17 -3.19
N GLN A 305 -17.25 1.47 -3.37
CA GLN A 305 -17.92 1.99 -4.55
C GLN A 305 -17.10 1.73 -5.81
N ARG A 306 -15.78 1.96 -5.78
CA ARG A 306 -14.88 1.61 -6.88
C ARG A 306 -14.92 0.13 -7.22
N SER A 307 -14.89 -0.75 -6.23
CA SER A 307 -14.97 -2.20 -6.46
C SER A 307 -16.31 -2.62 -7.06
N ARG A 308 -17.43 -1.99 -6.68
CA ARG A 308 -18.75 -2.23 -7.29
C ARG A 308 -18.79 -1.76 -8.74
N ALA A 309 -18.27 -0.57 -9.05
CA ALA A 309 -18.21 -0.03 -10.40
C ALA A 309 -17.44 -0.98 -11.35
N ILE A 310 -16.26 -1.45 -10.93
CA ILE A 310 -15.44 -2.40 -11.69
C ILE A 310 -16.20 -3.71 -11.96
N ASN A 311 -16.93 -4.23 -10.97
CA ASN A 311 -17.73 -5.46 -11.14
C ASN A 311 -18.88 -5.28 -12.13
N VAL A 312 -19.55 -4.13 -12.11
CA VAL A 312 -20.65 -3.83 -13.05
C VAL A 312 -20.12 -3.76 -14.49
N THR A 313 -19.01 -3.04 -14.72
CA THR A 313 -18.39 -2.94 -16.05
C THR A 313 -17.99 -4.31 -16.57
N SER A 314 -17.36 -5.15 -15.76
CA SER A 314 -16.94 -6.51 -16.16
C SER A 314 -18.12 -7.44 -16.49
N THR A 315 -19.29 -7.21 -15.89
CA THR A 315 -20.50 -7.99 -16.18
C THR A 315 -21.13 -7.55 -17.50
N LEU A 316 -21.09 -6.25 -17.80
CA LEU A 316 -21.56 -5.71 -19.08
C LEU A 316 -20.67 -6.17 -20.23
N ASP A 317 -19.35 -6.14 -20.08
CA ASP A 317 -18.41 -6.59 -21.08
C ASP A 317 -18.59 -8.08 -21.42
N ARG A 318 -18.88 -8.93 -20.41
CA ARG A 318 -19.20 -10.35 -20.64
C ARG A 318 -20.48 -10.54 -21.44
N LYS A 319 -21.55 -9.81 -21.09
CA LYS A 319 -22.82 -9.88 -21.82
C LYS A 319 -22.67 -9.43 -23.28
N ASN A 320 -21.92 -8.37 -23.52
CA ASN A 320 -21.63 -7.89 -24.85
C ASN A 320 -20.79 -8.88 -25.67
N ALA A 321 -19.79 -9.53 -25.06
CA ALA A 321 -18.97 -10.55 -25.69
C ALA A 321 -19.77 -11.86 -26.01
N GLU A 322 -20.74 -12.22 -25.16
CA GLU A 322 -21.64 -13.35 -25.43
C GLU A 322 -22.63 -13.05 -26.58
N GLN A 323 -23.11 -11.82 -26.69
CA GLN A 323 -24.00 -11.39 -27.76
C GLN A 323 -23.30 -11.22 -29.13
N SER A 324 -21.98 -11.03 -29.14
CA SER A 324 -21.16 -10.82 -30.34
C SER A 324 -20.61 -12.13 -30.95
N ARG A 325 -20.94 -13.31 -30.39
CA ARG A 325 -20.53 -14.60 -30.98
C ARG A 325 -21.43 -14.93 -32.16
N PRO A 326 -20.88 -15.09 -33.39
CA PRO A 326 -21.66 -15.56 -34.53
C PRO A 326 -22.20 -16.98 -34.27
N ARG A 327 -23.44 -17.19 -34.64
CA ARG A 327 -24.11 -18.52 -34.58
C ARG A 327 -23.50 -19.47 -35.59
#